data_dae504ebc7d5a0041649b108f5438977
#
_entry.id   dae504ebc7d5a0041649b108f5438977
#
_cell.length_a   1.000
_cell.length_b   1.000
_cell.length_c   1.000
_cell.angle_alpha   90.00
_cell.angle_beta   90.00
_cell.angle_gamma   90.00
#
_symmetry.space_group_name_H-M   'P 1'
#
loop_
_entity.id
_entity.type
_entity.pdbx_description
1 polymer ?
#
loop_
_entity_poly.entity_id
_entity_poly.type
_entity_poly.pdbx_seq_one_letter_code
_entity_poly.pdbx_strand_id
1 'polypeptide(L)'
;MKLKKFAAVVSAALMLAVFTAAPALAAGEIEVNEDISVSGDYDWTRFANDHITLNVYNNGLYISDGSDDSVNVVSAFEDLTGIKVNYTTYDSNESLYAKLKSGGVSYDVIFPSDYMVGKMINEGMLAELDMDNIPNIAGVGETYLDRSFDPGNKYSVPYMWGTTGLIYNTTMVEEPPTKWADMWDVEYTNNVLMFNNSRDAYAIAAKVAGLSMNPQSVDEITAITEKLKEQKNIVQAYVMDEVFDKMEGGEAAMAPYYAGDAITMIDENPDLAFVHPEEGVNFFIDSMCVPANAKHKEAAEMFIN
;
A
#
# COMPACT_ATOMS: atom_id res chain seq x y z
N MET A 1 -1.22 72.13 50.47
CA MET A 1 -0.46 72.10 49.18
C MET A 1 0.37 70.82 49.17
N LYS A 2 -0.12 69.75 48.57
CA LYS A 2 0.57 68.46 48.47
C LYS A 2 0.71 68.08 47.01
N LEU A 3 1.95 68.08 46.55
CA LEU A 3 2.32 67.56 45.19
C LEU A 3 2.13 66.01 45.14
N LYS A 4 1.32 65.57 44.22
CA LYS A 4 1.26 64.13 43.88
C LYS A 4 2.23 63.88 42.72
N LYS A 5 3.23 63.02 42.94
CA LYS A 5 4.13 62.49 41.92
C LYS A 5 3.40 61.44 41.13
N PHE A 6 3.29 61.62 39.80
CA PHE A 6 2.89 60.60 38.86
C PHE A 6 4.14 59.76 38.49
N ALA A 7 4.07 58.45 38.86
CA ALA A 7 5.05 57.49 38.37
C ALA A 7 4.52 56.89 37.04
N ALA A 8 5.20 57.13 35.96
CA ALA A 8 4.92 56.47 34.69
C ALA A 8 5.55 55.07 34.69
N VAL A 9 4.73 54.06 34.62
CA VAL A 9 5.15 52.67 34.42
C VAL A 9 5.27 52.48 32.91
N VAL A 10 6.50 52.35 32.39
CA VAL A 10 6.79 51.95 31.04
C VAL A 10 6.78 50.42 30.98
N SER A 11 5.69 49.82 30.49
CA SER A 11 5.65 48.40 30.18
C SER A 11 6.36 48.15 28.86
N ALA A 12 7.57 47.64 28.92
CA ALA A 12 8.26 47.11 27.75
C ALA A 12 7.64 45.72 27.43
N ALA A 13 6.78 45.69 26.40
CA ALA A 13 6.33 44.43 25.82
C ALA A 13 7.50 43.84 25.00
N LEU A 14 8.14 42.80 25.55
CA LEU A 14 9.05 41.93 24.76
C LEU A 14 8.17 41.09 23.82
N MET A 15 8.11 41.49 22.55
CA MET A 15 7.63 40.56 21.50
C MET A 15 8.73 39.52 21.29
N LEU A 16 8.51 38.32 21.81
CA LEU A 16 9.25 37.12 21.41
C LEU A 16 8.79 36.80 19.99
N ALA A 17 9.55 37.19 18.99
CA ALA A 17 9.41 36.67 17.65
C ALA A 17 9.89 35.21 17.70
N VAL A 18 8.95 34.29 17.74
CA VAL A 18 9.23 32.88 17.47
C VAL A 18 9.51 32.81 15.96
N PHE A 19 10.77 32.88 15.60
CA PHE A 19 11.22 32.43 14.28
C PHE A 19 11.04 30.91 14.28
N THR A 20 9.94 30.41 13.70
CA THR A 20 9.92 29.05 13.20
C THR A 20 10.95 29.03 12.07
N ALA A 21 12.14 28.51 12.36
CA ALA A 21 13.11 28.22 11.30
C ALA A 21 12.44 27.21 10.38
N ALA A 22 12.10 27.61 9.15
CA ALA A 22 11.82 26.67 8.10
C ALA A 22 13.03 25.70 8.02
N PRO A 23 12.81 24.40 7.86
CA PRO A 23 13.93 23.48 7.69
C PRO A 23 14.78 24.00 6.54
N ALA A 24 16.07 24.21 6.79
CA ALA A 24 17.00 24.59 5.74
C ALA A 24 17.09 23.41 4.76
N LEU A 25 16.65 23.62 3.51
CA LEU A 25 16.86 22.64 2.44
C LEU A 25 18.35 22.32 2.36
N ALA A 26 18.68 21.03 2.22
CA ALA A 26 20.04 20.61 1.89
C ALA A 26 20.44 21.24 0.54
N ALA A 27 21.71 21.57 0.37
CA ALA A 27 22.18 22.17 -0.89
C ALA A 27 21.93 21.16 -2.03
N GLY A 28 21.08 21.55 -3.01
CA GLY A 28 20.71 20.70 -4.14
C GLY A 28 19.30 20.09 -4.06
N GLU A 29 18.49 20.43 -3.06
CA GLU A 29 17.07 20.05 -3.01
C GLU A 29 16.17 21.08 -3.73
N ILE A 30 15.11 20.57 -4.37
CA ILE A 30 14.02 21.35 -4.95
C ILE A 30 12.80 21.17 -4.05
N GLU A 31 12.29 22.25 -3.48
CA GLU A 31 11.01 22.25 -2.76
C GLU A 31 9.87 22.20 -3.79
N VAL A 32 9.05 21.15 -3.73
CA VAL A 32 7.87 20.99 -4.58
C VAL A 32 6.66 21.66 -3.93
N ASN A 33 6.49 21.46 -2.63
CA ASN A 33 5.52 22.12 -1.77
C ASN A 33 6.02 22.09 -0.31
N GLU A 34 5.19 22.48 0.66
CA GLU A 34 5.57 22.55 2.09
C GLU A 34 5.96 21.19 2.70
N ASP A 35 5.53 20.08 2.10
CA ASP A 35 5.71 18.71 2.62
C ASP A 35 6.68 17.88 1.78
N ILE A 36 6.93 18.26 0.51
CA ILE A 36 7.72 17.47 -0.43
C ILE A 36 8.92 18.29 -0.94
N SER A 37 10.11 17.71 -0.78
CA SER A 37 11.31 18.12 -1.50
C SER A 37 11.93 16.92 -2.23
N VAL A 38 12.61 17.20 -3.34
CA VAL A 38 13.25 16.17 -4.17
C VAL A 38 14.69 16.59 -4.50
N SER A 39 15.51 15.61 -4.90
CA SER A 39 16.90 15.91 -5.32
C SER A 39 16.95 16.83 -6.53
N GLY A 40 17.72 17.91 -6.44
CA GLY A 40 18.02 18.80 -7.55
C GLY A 40 19.06 18.26 -8.54
N ASP A 41 19.68 17.13 -8.23
CA ASP A 41 20.65 16.48 -9.12
C ASP A 41 19.97 15.66 -10.24
N TYR A 42 18.64 15.51 -10.17
CA TYR A 42 17.84 14.81 -11.17
C TYR A 42 17.06 15.81 -12.04
N ASP A 43 17.07 15.61 -13.35
CA ASP A 43 16.32 16.47 -14.29
C ASP A 43 14.85 16.08 -14.35
N TRP A 44 14.07 16.61 -13.40
CA TRP A 44 12.63 16.41 -13.31
C TRP A 44 11.84 17.05 -14.44
N THR A 45 12.44 18.00 -15.14
CA THR A 45 11.75 18.81 -16.18
C THR A 45 12.02 18.37 -17.61
N ARG A 46 12.80 17.29 -17.80
CA ARG A 46 13.24 16.84 -19.14
C ARG A 46 12.09 16.53 -20.11
N PHE A 47 10.88 16.27 -19.61
CA PHE A 47 9.68 16.01 -20.41
C PHE A 47 8.62 17.13 -20.35
N ALA A 48 8.89 18.27 -19.71
CA ALA A 48 7.90 19.32 -19.44
C ALA A 48 7.19 19.87 -20.70
N ASN A 49 7.83 19.78 -21.87
CA ASN A 49 7.29 20.29 -23.15
C ASN A 49 6.72 19.17 -24.05
N ASP A 50 6.74 17.93 -23.61
CA ASP A 50 6.38 16.77 -24.47
C ASP A 50 4.89 16.43 -24.40
N HIS A 51 4.13 17.12 -23.52
CA HIS A 51 2.69 16.93 -23.31
C HIS A 51 2.30 15.47 -23.02
N ILE A 52 3.13 14.78 -22.24
CA ILE A 52 2.92 13.38 -21.85
C ILE A 52 1.76 13.29 -20.86
N THR A 53 0.96 12.25 -21.05
CA THR A 53 0.00 11.76 -20.03
C THR A 53 0.35 10.33 -19.69
N LEU A 54 0.79 10.08 -18.45
CA LEU A 54 1.02 8.75 -17.91
C LEU A 54 -0.30 8.11 -17.49
N ASN A 55 -0.53 6.87 -17.88
CA ASN A 55 -1.61 6.04 -17.37
C ASN A 55 -1.08 5.17 -16.23
N VAL A 56 -1.48 5.48 -15.01
CA VAL A 56 -1.09 4.78 -13.79
C VAL A 56 -2.24 3.91 -13.30
N TYR A 57 -1.96 2.65 -12.95
CA TYR A 57 -2.96 1.68 -12.51
C TYR A 57 -2.49 1.01 -11.22
N ASN A 58 -3.13 1.34 -10.10
CA ASN A 58 -2.75 0.94 -8.77
C ASN A 58 -3.91 0.27 -8.01
N ASN A 59 -3.66 -0.27 -6.83
CA ASN A 59 -4.71 -0.67 -5.90
C ASN A 59 -5.51 0.55 -5.42
N GLY A 60 -6.73 0.34 -4.94
CA GLY A 60 -7.48 1.34 -4.18
C GLY A 60 -6.74 1.70 -2.89
N LEU A 61 -6.93 2.93 -2.39
CA LEU A 61 -6.36 3.42 -1.11
C LEU A 61 -4.84 3.19 -0.95
N TYR A 62 -4.08 3.27 -2.05
CA TYR A 62 -2.68 2.81 -2.07
C TYR A 62 -1.67 3.90 -2.46
N ILE A 63 -2.10 5.18 -2.45
CA ILE A 63 -1.26 6.35 -2.63
C ILE A 63 -1.86 7.53 -1.87
N SER A 64 -1.05 8.40 -1.31
CA SER A 64 -1.52 9.65 -0.70
C SER A 64 -2.09 10.57 -1.78
N ASP A 65 -3.36 10.94 -1.65
CA ASP A 65 -4.13 11.68 -2.67
C ASP A 65 -4.58 13.08 -2.22
N GLY A 66 -4.19 13.48 -1.01
CA GLY A 66 -4.56 14.75 -0.40
C GLY A 66 -5.80 14.68 0.49
N SER A 67 -6.36 13.49 0.71
CA SER A 67 -7.39 13.25 1.73
C SER A 67 -6.75 13.15 3.13
N ASP A 68 -7.56 13.39 4.16
CA ASP A 68 -7.18 13.20 5.58
C ASP A 68 -5.83 13.87 5.95
N ASP A 69 -5.63 15.12 5.49
CA ASP A 69 -4.41 15.89 5.68
C ASP A 69 -3.14 15.26 5.06
N SER A 70 -3.31 14.27 4.17
CA SER A 70 -2.20 13.66 3.44
C SER A 70 -1.73 14.52 2.27
N VAL A 71 -0.51 14.28 1.78
CA VAL A 71 0.03 14.99 0.61
C VAL A 71 -0.53 14.36 -0.68
N ASN A 72 -0.98 15.18 -1.63
CA ASN A 72 -1.33 14.68 -2.96
C ASN A 72 -0.08 14.45 -3.82
N VAL A 73 0.45 13.23 -3.79
CA VAL A 73 1.68 12.84 -4.48
C VAL A 73 1.55 12.98 -6.00
N VAL A 74 0.39 12.62 -6.56
CA VAL A 74 0.15 12.72 -8.01
C VAL A 74 0.19 14.19 -8.46
N SER A 75 -0.49 15.07 -7.72
CA SER A 75 -0.49 16.51 -8.02
C SER A 75 0.91 17.10 -7.90
N ALA A 76 1.66 16.74 -6.86
CA ALA A 76 3.03 17.19 -6.66
C ALA A 76 3.95 16.75 -7.82
N PHE A 77 3.81 15.51 -8.30
CA PHE A 77 4.54 15.04 -9.48
C PHE A 77 4.17 15.83 -10.74
N GLU A 78 2.87 16.06 -10.98
CA GLU A 78 2.41 16.87 -12.12
C GLU A 78 2.98 18.29 -12.10
N ASP A 79 2.97 18.94 -10.93
CA ASP A 79 3.45 20.31 -10.73
C ASP A 79 4.98 20.40 -10.92
N LEU A 80 5.72 19.41 -10.44
CA LEU A 80 7.17 19.34 -10.56
C LEU A 80 7.62 19.10 -12.01
N THR A 81 6.95 18.18 -12.72
CA THR A 81 7.46 17.64 -13.98
C THR A 81 6.76 18.19 -15.23
N GLY A 82 5.53 18.71 -15.08
CA GLY A 82 4.65 19.08 -16.19
C GLY A 82 4.00 17.88 -16.90
N ILE A 83 4.28 16.64 -16.47
CA ILE A 83 3.67 15.42 -16.98
C ILE A 83 2.28 15.26 -16.35
N LYS A 84 1.26 14.93 -17.14
CA LYS A 84 -0.07 14.64 -16.61
C LYS A 84 -0.20 13.17 -16.22
N VAL A 85 -1.00 12.88 -15.19
CA VAL A 85 -1.23 11.53 -14.68
C VAL A 85 -2.71 11.19 -14.73
N ASN A 86 -3.05 10.17 -15.51
CA ASN A 86 -4.37 9.53 -15.49
C ASN A 86 -4.29 8.35 -14.53
N TYR A 87 -4.66 8.60 -13.26
CA TYR A 87 -4.61 7.61 -12.19
C TYR A 87 -5.93 6.85 -12.12
N THR A 88 -5.83 5.52 -12.14
CA THR A 88 -6.98 4.61 -12.03
C THR A 88 -6.67 3.45 -11.11
N THR A 89 -7.69 2.80 -10.55
CA THR A 89 -7.53 1.74 -9.56
C THR A 89 -8.11 0.41 -10.02
N TYR A 90 -7.63 -0.69 -9.40
CA TYR A 90 -8.12 -2.04 -9.57
C TYR A 90 -8.32 -2.71 -8.19
N ASP A 91 -9.15 -3.76 -8.15
CA ASP A 91 -9.53 -4.43 -6.91
C ASP A 91 -8.65 -5.64 -6.57
N SER A 92 -7.94 -6.21 -7.56
CA SER A 92 -7.10 -7.40 -7.35
C SER A 92 -6.02 -7.52 -8.42
N ASN A 93 -4.91 -8.20 -8.09
CA ASN A 93 -3.85 -8.53 -9.05
C ASN A 93 -4.37 -9.34 -10.25
N GLU A 94 -5.39 -10.18 -10.04
CA GLU A 94 -6.03 -10.97 -11.09
C GLU A 94 -6.80 -10.07 -12.07
N SER A 95 -7.51 -9.04 -11.57
CA SER A 95 -8.19 -8.05 -12.42
C SER A 95 -7.21 -7.18 -13.18
N LEU A 96 -6.13 -6.72 -12.53
CA LEU A 96 -5.00 -6.05 -13.19
C LEU A 96 -4.44 -6.91 -14.34
N TYR A 97 -4.07 -8.15 -14.04
CA TYR A 97 -3.52 -9.07 -15.04
C TYR A 97 -4.47 -9.31 -16.21
N ALA A 98 -5.74 -9.58 -15.92
CA ALA A 98 -6.75 -9.80 -16.97
C ALA A 98 -6.92 -8.56 -17.87
N LYS A 99 -6.90 -7.37 -17.27
CA LYS A 99 -7.01 -6.09 -17.98
C LYS A 99 -5.83 -5.88 -18.92
N LEU A 100 -4.60 -6.09 -18.46
CA LEU A 100 -3.38 -5.97 -19.29
C LEU A 100 -3.38 -7.01 -20.40
N LYS A 101 -3.74 -8.27 -20.09
CA LYS A 101 -3.78 -9.36 -21.05
C LYS A 101 -4.81 -9.16 -22.16
N SER A 102 -5.89 -8.44 -21.88
CA SER A 102 -6.92 -8.12 -22.90
C SER A 102 -6.42 -7.17 -24.00
N GLY A 103 -5.31 -6.44 -23.75
CA GLY A 103 -4.65 -5.57 -24.74
C GLY A 103 -5.43 -4.31 -25.12
N GLY A 104 -6.59 -4.05 -24.50
CA GLY A 104 -7.46 -2.92 -24.86
C GLY A 104 -7.02 -1.56 -24.32
N VAL A 105 -6.10 -1.54 -23.36
CA VAL A 105 -5.58 -0.33 -22.70
C VAL A 105 -4.07 -0.44 -22.54
N SER A 106 -3.35 0.67 -22.72
CA SER A 106 -1.93 0.77 -22.42
C SER A 106 -1.78 1.55 -21.12
N TYR A 107 -1.17 0.93 -20.13
CA TYR A 107 -0.71 1.57 -18.90
C TYR A 107 0.79 1.82 -19.00
N ASP A 108 1.27 2.82 -18.24
CA ASP A 108 2.68 3.19 -18.19
C ASP A 108 3.31 2.74 -16.86
N VAL A 109 2.56 2.81 -15.75
CA VAL A 109 2.98 2.31 -14.43
C VAL A 109 1.89 1.43 -13.82
N ILE A 110 2.29 0.29 -13.25
CA ILE A 110 1.40 -0.65 -12.53
C ILE A 110 2.04 -1.09 -11.21
N PHE A 111 1.24 -1.55 -10.24
CA PHE A 111 1.68 -1.85 -8.87
C PHE A 111 1.34 -3.29 -8.45
N PRO A 112 1.82 -4.33 -9.15
CA PRO A 112 1.52 -5.72 -8.82
C PRO A 112 2.27 -6.22 -7.58
N SER A 113 1.69 -7.21 -6.91
CA SER A 113 2.36 -7.97 -5.85
C SER A 113 3.41 -8.94 -6.43
N ASP A 114 4.36 -9.33 -5.62
CA ASP A 114 5.53 -10.15 -5.93
C ASP A 114 5.23 -11.38 -6.81
N TYR A 115 4.21 -12.18 -6.47
CA TYR A 115 3.82 -13.36 -7.24
C TYR A 115 3.33 -13.01 -8.65
N MET A 116 2.67 -11.85 -8.76
CA MET A 116 2.16 -11.38 -10.04
C MET A 116 3.28 -10.75 -10.87
N VAL A 117 4.23 -10.05 -10.24
CA VAL A 117 5.47 -9.59 -10.90
C VAL A 117 6.19 -10.77 -11.52
N GLY A 118 6.47 -11.84 -10.75
CA GLY A 118 7.13 -13.03 -11.25
C GLY A 118 6.38 -13.71 -12.40
N LYS A 119 5.03 -13.76 -12.32
CA LYS A 119 4.19 -14.27 -13.41
C LYS A 119 4.31 -13.40 -14.67
N MET A 120 4.21 -12.08 -14.54
CA MET A 120 4.29 -11.15 -15.67
C MET A 120 5.66 -11.13 -16.33
N ILE A 121 6.76 -11.27 -15.55
CA ILE A 121 8.12 -11.43 -16.09
C ILE A 121 8.20 -12.68 -16.96
N ASN A 122 7.73 -13.82 -16.44
CA ASN A 122 7.76 -15.09 -17.17
C ASN A 122 6.92 -15.08 -18.48
N GLU A 123 5.91 -14.22 -18.55
CA GLU A 123 5.06 -14.04 -19.73
C GLU A 123 5.52 -12.90 -20.66
N GLY A 124 6.63 -12.22 -20.32
CA GLY A 124 7.16 -11.10 -21.12
C GLY A 124 6.24 -9.86 -21.14
N MET A 125 5.48 -9.66 -20.08
CA MET A 125 4.50 -8.56 -19.97
C MET A 125 5.09 -7.28 -19.39
N LEU A 126 6.31 -7.32 -18.83
CA LEU A 126 6.99 -6.17 -18.23
C LEU A 126 8.19 -5.74 -19.06
N ALA A 127 8.49 -4.46 -19.05
CA ALA A 127 9.71 -3.88 -19.62
C ALA A 127 10.86 -3.92 -18.60
N GLU A 128 12.07 -4.20 -19.04
CA GLU A 128 13.25 -3.98 -18.22
C GLU A 128 13.39 -2.49 -17.90
N LEU A 129 13.63 -2.18 -16.60
CA LEU A 129 13.84 -0.81 -16.12
C LEU A 129 15.28 -0.36 -16.39
N ASP A 130 15.43 0.93 -16.71
CA ASP A 130 16.72 1.60 -16.70
C ASP A 130 16.94 2.26 -15.35
N MET A 131 17.77 1.66 -14.50
CA MET A 131 18.03 2.14 -13.15
C MET A 131 18.78 3.47 -13.09
N ASP A 132 19.39 3.92 -14.20
CA ASP A 132 19.96 5.26 -14.29
C ASP A 132 18.85 6.34 -14.26
N ASN A 133 17.62 5.97 -14.63
CA ASN A 133 16.44 6.82 -14.52
C ASN A 133 15.76 6.77 -13.14
N ILE A 134 16.18 5.84 -12.25
CA ILE A 134 15.56 5.59 -10.94
C ILE A 134 16.62 5.59 -9.82
N PRO A 135 17.40 6.68 -9.66
CA PRO A 135 18.47 6.73 -8.66
C PRO A 135 17.97 6.58 -7.23
N ASN A 136 16.71 6.93 -6.93
CA ASN A 136 16.13 6.81 -5.59
C ASN A 136 15.96 5.35 -5.12
N ILE A 137 16.11 4.35 -6.00
CA ILE A 137 16.16 2.94 -5.59
C ILE A 137 17.28 2.67 -4.55
N ALA A 138 18.32 3.50 -4.54
CA ALA A 138 19.38 3.44 -3.54
C ALA A 138 18.89 3.68 -2.10
N GLY A 139 17.72 4.29 -1.92
CA GLY A 139 17.06 4.47 -0.63
C GLY A 139 16.23 3.27 -0.18
N VAL A 140 16.00 2.28 -1.05
CA VAL A 140 15.24 1.08 -0.70
C VAL A 140 16.11 0.13 0.14
N GLY A 141 15.56 -0.34 1.25
CA GLY A 141 16.28 -1.26 2.14
C GLY A 141 16.66 -2.57 1.44
N GLU A 142 17.90 -3.04 1.62
CA GLU A 142 18.45 -4.24 0.99
C GLU A 142 17.58 -5.50 1.17
N THR A 143 16.84 -5.58 2.28
CA THR A 143 15.91 -6.69 2.57
C THR A 143 14.82 -6.85 1.51
N TYR A 144 14.44 -5.78 0.82
CA TYR A 144 13.37 -5.77 -0.16
C TYR A 144 13.88 -5.91 -1.60
N LEU A 145 15.19 -5.76 -1.82
CA LEU A 145 15.84 -5.86 -3.12
C LEU A 145 16.27 -7.30 -3.44
N ASP A 146 16.57 -7.55 -4.72
CA ASP A 146 17.11 -8.80 -5.25
C ASP A 146 16.31 -10.06 -4.81
N ARG A 147 14.99 -9.95 -4.87
CA ARG A 147 14.10 -11.04 -4.49
C ARG A 147 13.97 -12.07 -5.60
N SER A 148 13.64 -13.31 -5.22
CA SER A 148 13.57 -14.44 -6.14
C SER A 148 12.57 -14.29 -7.29
N PHE A 149 11.57 -13.40 -7.16
CA PHE A 149 10.60 -13.12 -8.22
C PHE A 149 11.15 -12.16 -9.29
N ASP A 150 12.16 -11.34 -8.95
CA ASP A 150 12.84 -10.42 -9.87
C ASP A 150 14.31 -10.24 -9.46
N PRO A 151 15.20 -11.24 -9.74
CA PRO A 151 16.60 -11.15 -9.38
C PRO A 151 17.31 -9.96 -10.04
N GLY A 152 17.94 -9.13 -9.19
CA GLY A 152 18.63 -7.92 -9.60
C GLY A 152 17.70 -6.73 -9.86
N ASN A 153 16.42 -6.81 -9.48
CA ASN A 153 15.42 -5.73 -9.68
C ASN A 153 15.36 -5.19 -11.10
N LYS A 154 15.37 -6.08 -12.10
CA LYS A 154 15.40 -5.68 -13.51
C LYS A 154 14.07 -5.13 -14.01
N TYR A 155 12.95 -5.53 -13.41
CA TYR A 155 11.59 -5.24 -13.89
C TYR A 155 10.75 -4.50 -12.85
N SER A 156 11.23 -4.41 -11.61
CA SER A 156 10.42 -3.90 -10.50
C SER A 156 11.22 -3.07 -9.51
N VAL A 157 10.57 -2.05 -8.94
CA VAL A 157 11.06 -1.30 -7.78
C VAL A 157 10.10 -1.55 -6.63
N PRO A 158 10.56 -2.04 -5.46
CA PRO A 158 9.70 -2.22 -4.30
C PRO A 158 8.99 -0.91 -3.90
N TYR A 159 7.69 -0.99 -3.64
CA TYR A 159 6.85 0.13 -3.29
C TYR A 159 6.35 0.02 -1.85
N MET A 160 5.63 -1.06 -1.57
CA MET A 160 5.07 -1.36 -0.26
C MET A 160 5.40 -2.80 0.12
N TRP A 161 5.43 -3.06 1.41
CA TRP A 161 5.51 -4.41 1.93
C TRP A 161 4.60 -4.55 3.15
N GLY A 162 4.19 -5.75 3.44
CA GLY A 162 3.38 -5.99 4.61
C GLY A 162 3.25 -7.47 4.96
N THR A 163 2.47 -7.70 6.00
CA THR A 163 2.04 -9.02 6.42
C THR A 163 0.52 -9.07 6.51
N THR A 164 -0.04 -10.23 6.30
CA THR A 164 -1.43 -10.49 6.67
C THR A 164 -1.50 -10.89 8.14
N GLY A 165 -2.67 -10.73 8.75
CA GLY A 165 -2.95 -11.19 10.10
C GLY A 165 -4.45 -11.21 10.36
N LEU A 166 -4.84 -11.41 11.59
CA LEU A 166 -6.21 -11.50 12.01
C LEU A 166 -6.56 -10.30 12.88
N ILE A 167 -7.47 -9.45 12.38
CA ILE A 167 -8.11 -8.40 13.17
C ILE A 167 -9.38 -8.97 13.81
N TYR A 168 -9.65 -8.62 15.05
CA TYR A 168 -10.81 -9.10 15.78
C TYR A 168 -11.37 -8.05 16.73
N ASN A 169 -12.69 -8.14 16.97
CA ASN A 169 -13.38 -7.26 17.91
C ASN A 169 -13.38 -7.90 19.31
N THR A 170 -12.71 -7.26 20.26
CA THR A 170 -12.54 -7.75 21.64
C THR A 170 -13.84 -7.80 22.44
N THR A 171 -14.91 -7.13 21.97
CA THR A 171 -16.24 -7.19 22.61
C THR A 171 -17.08 -8.37 22.08
N MET A 172 -16.68 -8.99 20.97
CA MET A 172 -17.38 -10.12 20.34
C MET A 172 -16.59 -11.42 20.47
N VAL A 173 -15.29 -11.35 20.74
CA VAL A 173 -14.39 -12.51 20.91
C VAL A 173 -13.88 -12.52 22.34
N GLU A 174 -14.29 -13.53 23.13
CA GLU A 174 -13.97 -13.60 24.56
C GLU A 174 -12.47 -13.86 24.80
N GLU A 175 -11.90 -14.81 24.06
CA GLU A 175 -10.49 -15.17 24.13
C GLU A 175 -9.77 -14.74 22.83
N PRO A 176 -8.64 -14.00 22.90
CA PRO A 176 -7.90 -13.59 21.73
C PRO A 176 -7.57 -14.77 20.80
N PRO A 177 -7.88 -14.69 19.49
CA PRO A 177 -7.55 -15.75 18.56
C PRO A 177 -6.03 -15.89 18.43
N THR A 178 -5.55 -17.11 18.25
CA THR A 178 -4.11 -17.39 18.10
C THR A 178 -3.78 -18.09 16.78
N LYS A 179 -4.80 -18.54 16.06
CA LYS A 179 -4.67 -19.35 14.84
C LYS A 179 -5.60 -18.89 13.76
N TRP A 180 -5.21 -19.11 12.51
CA TRP A 180 -6.12 -18.96 11.38
C TRP A 180 -7.35 -19.90 11.50
N ALA A 181 -7.17 -21.07 12.11
CA ALA A 181 -8.23 -22.03 12.32
C ALA A 181 -9.39 -21.48 13.17
N ASP A 182 -9.16 -20.47 14.01
CA ASP A 182 -10.21 -19.85 14.85
C ASP A 182 -11.32 -19.20 13.99
N MET A 183 -11.00 -18.80 12.74
CA MET A 183 -11.98 -18.32 11.75
C MET A 183 -12.90 -19.42 11.19
N TRP A 184 -12.66 -20.70 11.52
CA TRP A 184 -13.50 -21.85 11.17
C TRP A 184 -14.40 -22.30 12.32
N ASP A 185 -14.37 -21.59 13.47
CA ASP A 185 -15.23 -21.91 14.58
C ASP A 185 -16.70 -21.54 14.26
N VAL A 186 -17.60 -22.51 14.41
CA VAL A 186 -19.03 -22.34 14.15
C VAL A 186 -19.70 -21.35 15.11
N GLU A 187 -19.08 -21.07 16.26
CA GLU A 187 -19.53 -20.05 17.21
C GLU A 187 -19.63 -18.68 16.56
N TYR A 188 -18.72 -18.39 15.62
CA TYR A 188 -18.68 -17.12 14.91
C TYR A 188 -19.43 -17.11 13.58
N THR A 189 -20.36 -18.06 13.39
CA THR A 189 -21.17 -18.11 12.14
C THR A 189 -21.86 -16.78 11.85
N ASN A 190 -21.69 -16.26 10.62
CA ASN A 190 -22.13 -14.95 10.15
C ASN A 190 -21.46 -13.74 10.85
N ASN A 191 -20.34 -13.96 11.54
CA ASN A 191 -19.54 -12.92 12.18
C ASN A 191 -18.07 -12.95 11.74
N VAL A 192 -17.71 -13.75 10.74
CA VAL A 192 -16.37 -13.84 10.16
C VAL A 192 -16.40 -13.23 8.76
N LEU A 193 -15.47 -12.33 8.48
CA LEU A 193 -15.20 -11.89 7.11
C LEU A 193 -14.06 -12.74 6.51
N MET A 194 -13.94 -12.74 5.20
CA MET A 194 -12.85 -13.39 4.46
C MET A 194 -12.45 -12.51 3.28
N PHE A 195 -11.19 -12.59 2.86
CA PHE A 195 -10.69 -11.91 1.68
C PHE A 195 -11.48 -12.27 0.42
N ASN A 196 -11.89 -11.26 -0.34
CA ASN A 196 -12.29 -11.39 -1.74
C ASN A 196 -11.07 -11.35 -2.68
N ASN A 197 -9.92 -11.75 -2.17
CA ASN A 197 -8.65 -11.95 -2.87
C ASN A 197 -8.32 -13.45 -2.81
N SER A 198 -8.30 -14.10 -3.96
CA SER A 198 -8.10 -15.55 -4.03
C SER A 198 -6.73 -15.98 -3.51
N ARG A 199 -5.69 -15.18 -3.72
CA ARG A 199 -4.32 -15.51 -3.29
C ARG A 199 -4.24 -15.58 -1.77
N ASP A 200 -4.74 -14.57 -1.07
CA ASP A 200 -4.68 -14.51 0.39
C ASP A 200 -5.66 -15.50 1.04
N ALA A 201 -6.88 -15.65 0.51
CA ALA A 201 -7.84 -16.64 1.01
C ALA A 201 -7.26 -18.06 0.91
N TYR A 202 -6.62 -18.42 -0.21
CA TYR A 202 -5.94 -19.71 -0.39
C TYR A 202 -4.74 -19.87 0.55
N ALA A 203 -3.95 -18.81 0.76
CA ALA A 203 -2.81 -18.83 1.67
C ALA A 203 -3.24 -19.15 3.12
N ILE A 204 -4.30 -18.50 3.60
CA ILE A 204 -4.86 -18.73 4.93
C ILE A 204 -5.38 -20.16 5.04
N ALA A 205 -6.20 -20.60 4.10
CA ALA A 205 -6.75 -21.98 4.11
C ALA A 205 -5.66 -23.05 3.99
N ALA A 206 -4.57 -22.77 3.27
CA ALA A 206 -3.40 -23.65 3.23
C ALA A 206 -2.78 -23.81 4.61
N LYS A 207 -2.63 -22.71 5.37
CA LYS A 207 -2.11 -22.75 6.74
C LYS A 207 -3.02 -23.56 7.66
N VAL A 208 -4.31 -23.37 7.59
CA VAL A 208 -5.31 -24.19 8.35
C VAL A 208 -5.22 -25.67 7.98
N ALA A 209 -4.95 -25.99 6.71
CA ALA A 209 -4.74 -27.36 6.26
C ALA A 209 -3.34 -27.94 6.59
N GLY A 210 -2.45 -27.17 7.22
CA GLY A 210 -1.06 -27.57 7.49
C GLY A 210 -0.19 -27.66 6.23
N LEU A 211 -0.57 -26.95 5.17
CA LEU A 211 0.10 -26.95 3.87
C LEU A 211 0.94 -25.66 3.66
N SER A 212 1.77 -25.69 2.61
CA SER A 212 2.47 -24.49 2.13
C SER A 212 1.50 -23.49 1.52
N MET A 213 1.72 -22.19 1.75
CA MET A 213 1.01 -21.12 1.03
C MET A 213 1.27 -21.12 -0.48
N ASN A 214 2.31 -21.83 -0.92
CA ASN A 214 2.65 -22.07 -2.32
C ASN A 214 2.47 -23.56 -2.64
N PRO A 215 1.24 -24.04 -2.92
CA PRO A 215 0.98 -25.43 -3.21
C PRO A 215 1.73 -25.88 -4.48
N GLN A 216 2.24 -27.10 -4.45
CA GLN A 216 3.07 -27.67 -5.51
C GLN A 216 2.33 -28.73 -6.34
N SER A 217 1.08 -29.07 -5.97
CA SER A 217 0.31 -30.09 -6.63
C SER A 217 -1.19 -29.76 -6.70
N VAL A 218 -1.89 -30.41 -7.64
CA VAL A 218 -3.35 -30.30 -7.77
C VAL A 218 -4.05 -30.85 -6.53
N ASP A 219 -3.49 -31.88 -5.89
CA ASP A 219 -4.05 -32.48 -4.70
C ASP A 219 -4.01 -31.51 -3.51
N GLU A 220 -2.90 -30.76 -3.35
CA GLU A 220 -2.81 -29.71 -2.32
C GLU A 220 -3.82 -28.57 -2.60
N ILE A 221 -3.93 -28.12 -3.85
CA ILE A 221 -4.92 -27.10 -4.24
C ILE A 221 -6.34 -27.57 -3.94
N THR A 222 -6.63 -28.86 -4.20
CA THR A 222 -7.93 -29.45 -3.91
C THR A 222 -8.20 -29.46 -2.41
N ALA A 223 -7.22 -29.88 -1.58
CA ALA A 223 -7.36 -29.89 -0.12
C ALA A 223 -7.60 -28.48 0.44
N ILE A 224 -6.89 -27.45 -0.05
CA ILE A 224 -7.10 -26.05 0.32
C ILE A 224 -8.50 -25.58 -0.08
N THR A 225 -8.95 -25.95 -1.28
CA THR A 225 -10.30 -25.61 -1.78
C THR A 225 -11.39 -26.21 -0.89
N GLU A 226 -11.23 -27.45 -0.43
CA GLU A 226 -12.20 -28.07 0.49
C GLU A 226 -12.24 -27.33 1.83
N LYS A 227 -11.10 -26.85 2.35
CA LYS A 227 -11.06 -26.02 3.56
C LYS A 227 -11.84 -24.72 3.40
N LEU A 228 -11.70 -24.02 2.27
CA LEU A 228 -12.50 -22.83 1.99
C LEU A 228 -14.00 -23.14 1.86
N LYS A 229 -14.37 -24.30 1.28
CA LYS A 229 -15.77 -24.73 1.21
C LYS A 229 -16.35 -25.05 2.60
N GLU A 230 -15.57 -25.62 3.52
CA GLU A 230 -15.99 -25.83 4.91
C GLU A 230 -16.33 -24.49 5.58
N GLN A 231 -15.49 -23.47 5.38
CA GLN A 231 -15.67 -22.14 5.98
C GLN A 231 -16.87 -21.37 5.39
N LYS A 232 -17.27 -21.65 4.16
CA LYS A 232 -18.29 -20.88 3.44
C LYS A 232 -19.59 -20.68 4.21
N ASN A 233 -19.95 -21.60 5.07
CA ASN A 233 -21.17 -21.52 5.88
C ASN A 233 -21.01 -20.67 7.16
N ILE A 234 -19.78 -20.26 7.48
CA ILE A 234 -19.40 -19.46 8.65
C ILE A 234 -19.24 -18.01 8.24
N VAL A 235 -18.69 -17.78 7.04
CA VAL A 235 -18.37 -16.47 6.51
C VAL A 235 -19.63 -15.61 6.32
N GLN A 236 -19.60 -14.38 6.85
CA GLN A 236 -20.61 -13.35 6.64
C GLN A 236 -20.52 -12.80 5.22
N ALA A 237 -19.31 -12.40 4.83
CA ALA A 237 -19.02 -11.78 3.53
C ALA A 237 -17.57 -11.99 3.10
N TYR A 238 -17.36 -11.99 1.79
CA TYR A 238 -16.04 -11.86 1.19
C TYR A 238 -15.83 -10.37 0.84
N VAL A 239 -14.77 -9.76 1.37
CA VAL A 239 -14.54 -8.32 1.33
C VAL A 239 -13.10 -7.97 0.94
N MET A 240 -12.91 -6.77 0.45
CA MET A 240 -11.64 -6.05 0.40
C MET A 240 -11.82 -4.77 1.26
N ASP A 241 -11.82 -3.59 0.68
CA ASP A 241 -11.89 -2.32 1.42
C ASP A 241 -13.17 -2.16 2.29
N GLU A 242 -14.24 -2.90 1.99
CA GLU A 242 -15.44 -2.93 2.86
C GLU A 242 -15.18 -3.48 4.27
N VAL A 243 -14.00 -4.08 4.51
CA VAL A 243 -13.59 -4.53 5.84
C VAL A 243 -13.51 -3.37 6.83
N PHE A 244 -13.08 -2.18 6.38
CA PHE A 244 -12.97 -1.00 7.23
C PHE A 244 -14.34 -0.68 7.85
N ASP A 245 -15.35 -0.39 7.04
CA ASP A 245 -16.70 -0.07 7.53
C ASP A 245 -17.24 -1.15 8.46
N LYS A 246 -17.01 -2.43 8.14
CA LYS A 246 -17.56 -3.56 8.89
C LYS A 246 -16.87 -3.78 10.22
N MET A 247 -15.56 -3.70 10.27
CA MET A 247 -14.81 -3.90 11.53
C MET A 247 -14.93 -2.67 12.43
N GLU A 248 -14.78 -1.46 11.90
CA GLU A 248 -14.95 -0.22 12.64
C GLU A 248 -16.38 -0.05 13.15
N GLY A 249 -17.36 -0.46 12.35
CA GLY A 249 -18.78 -0.48 12.75
C GLY A 249 -19.17 -1.59 13.72
N GLY A 250 -18.27 -2.51 14.06
CA GLY A 250 -18.55 -3.64 14.95
C GLY A 250 -19.51 -4.68 14.36
N GLU A 251 -19.56 -4.82 13.03
CA GLU A 251 -20.47 -5.73 12.32
C GLU A 251 -19.92 -7.16 12.21
N ALA A 252 -18.64 -7.40 12.52
CA ALA A 252 -18.01 -8.71 12.46
C ALA A 252 -17.08 -8.93 13.66
N ALA A 253 -16.96 -10.21 14.06
CA ALA A 253 -16.08 -10.62 15.15
C ALA A 253 -14.62 -10.72 14.70
N MET A 254 -14.36 -11.23 13.49
CA MET A 254 -13.02 -11.48 12.97
C MET A 254 -12.95 -11.26 11.47
N ALA A 255 -11.79 -10.75 11.04
CA ALA A 255 -11.43 -10.61 9.63
C ALA A 255 -9.93 -10.85 9.43
N PRO A 256 -9.50 -11.55 8.37
CA PRO A 256 -8.11 -11.52 7.95
C PRO A 256 -7.87 -10.20 7.22
N TYR A 257 -6.79 -9.48 7.54
CA TYR A 257 -6.46 -8.28 6.78
C TYR A 257 -4.96 -7.95 6.86
N TYR A 258 -4.58 -6.88 6.18
CA TYR A 258 -3.20 -6.43 6.14
C TYR A 258 -2.85 -5.65 7.41
N ALA A 259 -1.63 -5.86 7.91
CA ALA A 259 -1.22 -5.31 9.22
C ALA A 259 -1.22 -3.77 9.26
N GLY A 260 -0.87 -3.12 8.16
CA GLY A 260 -0.90 -1.65 8.06
C GLY A 260 -2.32 -1.10 8.23
N ASP A 261 -3.26 -1.66 7.47
CA ASP A 261 -4.67 -1.24 7.52
C ASP A 261 -5.33 -1.57 8.87
N ALA A 262 -4.90 -2.68 9.50
CA ALA A 262 -5.38 -3.03 10.83
C ALA A 262 -5.02 -1.96 11.88
N ILE A 263 -3.86 -1.30 11.76
CA ILE A 263 -3.48 -0.19 12.65
C ILE A 263 -4.46 0.97 12.48
N THR A 264 -4.78 1.35 11.25
CA THR A 264 -5.76 2.42 10.97
C THR A 264 -7.13 2.09 11.55
N MET A 265 -7.63 0.87 11.33
CA MET A 265 -8.91 0.45 11.90
C MET A 265 -8.93 0.45 13.43
N ILE A 266 -7.80 0.10 14.09
CA ILE A 266 -7.68 0.13 15.56
C ILE A 266 -7.66 1.56 16.08
N ASP A 267 -7.07 2.51 15.35
CA ASP A 267 -7.09 3.93 15.72
C ASP A 267 -8.51 4.51 15.68
N GLU A 268 -9.34 4.07 14.72
CA GLU A 268 -10.75 4.48 14.61
C GLU A 268 -11.67 3.75 15.61
N ASN A 269 -11.41 2.46 15.89
CA ASN A 269 -12.19 1.69 16.84
C ASN A 269 -11.28 0.93 17.83
N PRO A 270 -11.16 1.43 19.10
CA PRO A 270 -10.29 0.82 20.12
C PRO A 270 -10.76 -0.55 20.64
N ASP A 271 -11.96 -1.00 20.24
CA ASP A 271 -12.42 -2.37 20.53
C ASP A 271 -11.80 -3.42 19.61
N LEU A 272 -11.07 -2.98 18.56
CA LEU A 272 -10.36 -3.85 17.65
C LEU A 272 -8.95 -4.16 18.17
N ALA A 273 -8.49 -5.38 17.87
CA ALA A 273 -7.13 -5.81 18.10
C ALA A 273 -6.63 -6.67 16.95
N PHE A 274 -5.31 -6.83 16.82
CA PHE A 274 -4.68 -7.55 15.73
C PHE A 274 -3.66 -8.57 16.24
N VAL A 275 -3.61 -9.74 15.62
CA VAL A 275 -2.65 -10.79 15.93
C VAL A 275 -2.07 -11.42 14.66
N HIS A 276 -0.84 -11.89 14.75
CA HIS A 276 -0.27 -12.79 13.76
C HIS A 276 -0.50 -14.26 14.22
N PRO A 277 -1.30 -15.06 13.47
CA PRO A 277 -1.55 -16.44 13.80
C PRO A 277 -0.29 -17.32 13.83
N GLU A 278 -0.28 -18.30 14.76
CA GLU A 278 0.85 -19.19 15.02
C GLU A 278 1.27 -20.04 13.81
N GLU A 279 0.34 -20.37 12.90
CA GLU A 279 0.63 -21.12 11.69
C GLU A 279 1.50 -20.35 10.70
N GLY A 280 1.73 -19.04 10.96
CA GLY A 280 2.48 -18.13 10.11
C GLY A 280 1.60 -17.38 9.11
N VAL A 281 2.11 -16.27 8.63
CA VAL A 281 1.39 -15.29 7.82
C VAL A 281 2.06 -15.10 6.45
N ASN A 282 1.33 -14.52 5.50
CA ASN A 282 1.91 -14.06 4.26
C ASN A 282 2.73 -12.79 4.51
N PHE A 283 3.94 -12.76 3.97
CA PHE A 283 4.74 -11.56 3.80
C PHE A 283 4.77 -11.26 2.30
N PHE A 284 4.42 -10.06 1.90
CA PHE A 284 4.34 -9.65 0.50
C PHE A 284 5.16 -8.39 0.24
N ILE A 285 5.56 -8.21 -1.01
CA ILE A 285 6.16 -6.99 -1.53
C ILE A 285 5.39 -6.62 -2.79
N ASP A 286 4.77 -5.44 -2.76
CA ASP A 286 4.19 -4.83 -3.94
C ASP A 286 5.22 -3.92 -4.59
N SER A 287 5.25 -3.92 -5.90
CA SER A 287 6.31 -3.24 -6.64
C SER A 287 5.76 -2.41 -7.79
N MET A 288 6.43 -1.31 -8.08
CA MET A 288 6.18 -0.50 -9.27
C MET A 288 6.84 -1.15 -10.48
N CYS A 289 6.08 -1.33 -11.55
CA CYS A 289 6.54 -1.93 -12.80
C CYS A 289 6.06 -1.13 -14.01
N VAL A 290 6.79 -1.27 -15.11
CA VAL A 290 6.42 -0.71 -16.41
C VAL A 290 5.97 -1.86 -17.34
N PRO A 291 4.73 -1.85 -17.87
CA PRO A 291 4.30 -2.85 -18.85
C PRO A 291 5.13 -2.81 -20.12
N ALA A 292 5.33 -3.97 -20.76
CA ALA A 292 6.15 -4.09 -21.99
C ALA A 292 5.60 -3.26 -23.17
N ASN A 293 4.32 -2.91 -23.15
CA ASN A 293 3.66 -2.08 -24.18
C ASN A 293 3.44 -0.63 -23.72
N ALA A 294 4.09 -0.19 -22.64
CA ALA A 294 4.03 1.20 -22.16
C ALA A 294 4.50 2.15 -23.26
N LYS A 295 3.82 3.30 -23.38
CA LYS A 295 4.13 4.28 -24.42
C LYS A 295 5.20 5.27 -23.99
N HIS A 296 5.32 5.50 -22.69
CA HIS A 296 6.15 6.53 -22.12
C HIS A 296 7.08 5.96 -21.04
N LYS A 297 7.88 4.92 -21.38
CA LYS A 297 8.72 4.18 -20.43
C LYS A 297 9.62 5.09 -19.57
N GLU A 298 10.37 6.01 -20.18
CA GLU A 298 11.29 6.88 -19.42
C GLU A 298 10.54 7.85 -18.50
N ALA A 299 9.37 8.35 -18.91
CA ALA A 299 8.53 9.17 -18.03
C ALA A 299 7.88 8.34 -16.90
N ALA A 300 7.57 7.06 -17.17
CA ALA A 300 7.12 6.11 -16.15
C ALA A 300 8.23 5.82 -15.13
N GLU A 301 9.47 5.66 -15.58
CA GLU A 301 10.64 5.51 -14.72
C GLU A 301 10.89 6.76 -13.86
N MET A 302 10.63 7.97 -14.39
CA MET A 302 10.65 9.21 -13.60
C MET A 302 9.56 9.24 -12.52
N PHE A 303 8.37 8.70 -12.82
CA PHE A 303 7.29 8.59 -11.83
C PHE A 303 7.63 7.58 -10.71
N ILE A 304 8.32 6.50 -11.06
CA ILE A 304 8.81 5.48 -10.12
C ILE A 304 9.93 6.05 -9.23
N ASN A 305 10.78 6.91 -9.79
CA ASN A 305 11.87 7.57 -9.07
C ASN A 305 11.38 8.59 -8.07
#